data_7a58f7bae2e06471b3c12c01c2346cf7
#
_entry.id   7a58f7bae2e06471b3c12c01c2346cf7
#
_cell.length_a   1.000
_cell.length_b   1.000
_cell.length_c   1.000
_cell.angle_alpha   90.00
_cell.angle_beta   90.00
_cell.angle_gamma   90.00
#
_symmetry.space_group_name_H-M   'P 1'
#
loop_
_entity.id
_entity.type
_entity.pdbx_description
1 polymer ?
#
loop_
_entity_poly.entity_id
_entity_poly.type
_entity_poly.pdbx_seq_one_letter_code
_entity_poly.pdbx_strand_id
1 'polypeptide(L)'
;MRYFKKGMYDASIACRVTRAEGKDGMRRRTTLLVVAGVAAAMLLMASAMALAATIDCSREDPCRGTPNKDTMDGTATTDEMIGLSGDDKMEGFGSTDFLYGQRGDDTLRGDKGGDELDGYFGNDILHGSRGDDVMRGDDDWDYPNRTDGQDHLYGGEGNDTLYGYYGDDTLVGGDGDDQINAFDDERFTGGKDFVDCGKGHDEVIFDKGIDKVRNCEVRRIAR
;
A
#
# COMPACT_ATOMS: atom_id res chain seq x y z
N MET A 1 3.72 27.05 17.04
CA MET A 1 2.46 27.62 16.57
C MET A 1 2.67 28.11 15.13
N ARG A 2 2.40 27.30 14.15
CA ARG A 2 2.30 27.74 12.75
C ARG A 2 1.15 26.94 12.11
N TYR A 3 0.09 27.63 11.75
CA TYR A 3 -1.08 27.11 11.08
C TYR A 3 -0.72 26.57 9.70
N PHE A 4 -0.96 25.29 9.46
CA PHE A 4 -0.99 24.76 8.10
C PHE A 4 -2.36 25.05 7.47
N LYS A 5 -2.32 25.74 6.36
CA LYS A 5 -3.46 26.14 5.56
C LYS A 5 -4.08 24.89 4.93
N LYS A 6 -5.34 24.63 5.27
CA LYS A 6 -6.20 23.62 4.67
C LYS A 6 -6.33 23.87 3.16
N GLY A 7 -5.59 23.13 2.33
CA GLY A 7 -5.78 23.13 0.88
C GLY A 7 -7.08 22.40 0.54
N MET A 8 -8.03 23.12 -0.04
CA MET A 8 -9.21 22.52 -0.68
C MET A 8 -8.73 21.77 -1.91
N TYR A 9 -8.89 20.44 -1.91
CA TYR A 9 -8.64 19.63 -3.08
C TYR A 9 -9.77 19.82 -4.09
N ASP A 10 -9.41 20.36 -5.23
CA ASP A 10 -10.33 20.55 -6.37
C ASP A 10 -10.51 19.19 -7.06
N ALA A 11 -11.71 18.64 -6.97
CA ALA A 11 -12.06 17.31 -7.45
C ALA A 11 -12.36 17.32 -8.96
N SER A 12 -11.43 17.80 -9.79
CA SER A 12 -11.67 17.91 -11.24
C SER A 12 -10.54 17.37 -12.13
N ILE A 13 -9.83 16.31 -11.69
CA ILE A 13 -8.96 15.57 -12.62
C ILE A 13 -9.58 14.19 -12.82
N ALA A 14 -10.31 14.05 -13.92
CA ALA A 14 -10.90 12.79 -14.33
C ALA A 14 -9.81 11.85 -14.86
N CYS A 15 -9.45 10.84 -14.08
CA CYS A 15 -8.65 9.72 -14.55
C CYS A 15 -9.38 9.02 -15.71
N ARG A 16 -8.70 8.83 -16.81
CA ARG A 16 -9.28 8.17 -18.00
C ARG A 16 -9.15 6.67 -17.82
N VAL A 17 -10.19 6.03 -17.31
CA VAL A 17 -10.26 4.57 -17.27
C VAL A 17 -10.20 4.00 -18.68
N THR A 18 -9.14 3.27 -19.00
CA THR A 18 -9.07 2.50 -20.25
C THR A 18 -9.69 1.13 -20.03
N ARG A 19 -10.80 0.88 -20.69
CA ARG A 19 -11.47 -0.41 -20.70
C ARG A 19 -10.66 -1.40 -21.52
N ALA A 20 -10.23 -2.50 -20.93
CA ALA A 20 -9.65 -3.62 -21.68
C ALA A 20 -10.66 -4.14 -22.71
N GLU A 21 -10.43 -3.86 -23.98
CA GLU A 21 -11.23 -4.43 -25.07
C GLU A 21 -10.70 -5.82 -25.40
N GLY A 22 -11.55 -6.83 -25.17
CA GLY A 22 -11.32 -8.17 -25.68
C GLY A 22 -11.13 -8.17 -27.19
N LYS A 23 -10.16 -8.95 -27.67
CA LYS A 23 -9.87 -9.17 -29.08
C LYS A 23 -11.03 -9.88 -29.78
N ASP A 24 -12.02 -9.12 -30.22
CA ASP A 24 -12.89 -9.57 -31.30
C ASP A 24 -13.43 -8.34 -32.03
N GLY A 25 -12.93 -8.19 -33.26
CA GLY A 25 -13.25 -7.07 -34.12
C GLY A 25 -14.66 -7.12 -34.66
N MET A 26 -15.56 -6.34 -34.10
CA MET A 26 -16.79 -5.96 -34.81
C MET A 26 -17.21 -4.54 -34.40
N ARG A 27 -16.87 -3.57 -35.27
CA ARG A 27 -17.37 -2.19 -35.16
C ARG A 27 -18.88 -2.17 -35.32
N ARG A 28 -19.63 -1.97 -34.24
CA ARG A 28 -21.01 -1.51 -34.30
C ARG A 28 -21.07 -0.07 -33.82
N ARG A 29 -21.36 0.85 -34.75
CA ARG A 29 -21.75 2.22 -34.42
C ARG A 29 -23.15 2.17 -33.82
N THR A 30 -23.24 2.41 -32.52
CA THR A 30 -24.54 2.62 -31.85
C THR A 30 -24.77 4.12 -31.74
N THR A 31 -25.67 4.62 -32.58
CA THR A 31 -26.18 6.00 -32.47
C THR A 31 -27.16 6.01 -31.28
N LEU A 32 -26.86 6.72 -30.21
CA LEU A 32 -27.75 6.88 -29.07
C LEU A 32 -28.74 8.00 -29.36
N LEU A 33 -29.99 7.65 -29.55
CA LEU A 33 -31.11 8.61 -29.60
C LEU A 33 -31.37 9.11 -28.16
N VAL A 34 -31.23 10.40 -27.93
CA VAL A 34 -31.66 11.06 -26.69
C VAL A 34 -33.17 11.26 -26.76
N VAL A 35 -33.96 10.46 -26.03
CA VAL A 35 -35.38 10.72 -25.78
C VAL A 35 -35.50 11.32 -24.37
N ALA A 36 -35.93 12.56 -24.30
CA ALA A 36 -36.18 13.25 -23.07
C ALA A 36 -37.37 12.68 -22.29
N GLY A 37 -37.16 12.27 -21.05
CA GLY A 37 -38.21 11.87 -20.12
C GLY A 37 -37.75 12.03 -18.68
N VAL A 38 -38.35 12.95 -17.96
CA VAL A 38 -37.99 13.42 -16.58
C VAL A 38 -38.19 12.34 -15.49
N ALA A 39 -38.47 11.08 -15.83
CA ALA A 39 -38.66 10.00 -14.88
C ALA A 39 -37.45 9.04 -14.71
N ALA A 40 -36.37 9.24 -15.44
CA ALA A 40 -35.17 8.37 -15.36
C ALA A 40 -34.08 8.87 -14.41
N ALA A 41 -34.25 10.04 -13.79
CA ALA A 41 -33.22 10.65 -12.94
C ALA A 41 -33.15 10.07 -11.51
N MET A 42 -34.07 9.20 -11.10
CA MET A 42 -34.09 8.59 -9.76
C MET A 42 -33.66 7.11 -9.71
N LEU A 43 -33.35 6.48 -10.84
CA LEU A 43 -32.91 5.07 -10.89
C LEU A 43 -31.41 4.90 -11.22
N LEU A 44 -30.66 5.98 -11.38
CA LEU A 44 -29.22 5.96 -11.66
C LEU A 44 -28.34 6.21 -10.43
N MET A 45 -28.94 6.27 -9.23
CA MET A 45 -28.20 6.40 -7.96
C MET A 45 -28.05 5.09 -7.20
N ALA A 46 -28.40 3.97 -7.76
CA ALA A 46 -28.27 2.69 -7.08
C ALA A 46 -27.64 1.68 -8.03
N SER A 47 -26.35 1.70 -8.09
CA SER A 47 -25.37 0.68 -8.43
C SER A 47 -24.24 1.27 -9.30
N ALA A 48 -23.46 2.18 -8.75
CA ALA A 48 -22.04 2.12 -9.03
C ALA A 48 -21.57 0.83 -8.37
N MET A 49 -21.78 -0.31 -9.05
CA MET A 49 -21.02 -1.51 -8.72
C MET A 49 -19.56 -1.09 -8.84
N ALA A 50 -18.89 -1.12 -7.72
CA ALA A 50 -17.45 -0.92 -7.63
C ALA A 50 -16.79 -1.90 -8.60
N LEU A 51 -16.44 -1.43 -9.77
CA LEU A 51 -15.69 -2.20 -10.74
C LEU A 51 -14.22 -1.91 -10.44
N ALA A 52 -13.48 -2.94 -10.08
CA ALA A 52 -12.03 -2.85 -9.96
C ALA A 52 -11.45 -2.22 -11.24
N ALA A 53 -10.64 -1.20 -11.10
CA ALA A 53 -9.96 -0.56 -12.21
C ALA A 53 -8.56 -1.14 -12.37
N THR A 54 -8.09 -1.29 -13.61
CA THR A 54 -6.67 -1.44 -13.91
C THR A 54 -6.16 -0.08 -14.38
N ILE A 55 -5.15 0.43 -13.69
CA ILE A 55 -4.60 1.77 -13.88
C ILE A 55 -3.15 1.63 -14.34
N ASP A 56 -2.86 2.18 -15.50
CA ASP A 56 -1.52 2.25 -16.07
C ASP A 56 -0.89 3.59 -15.68
N CYS A 57 0.12 3.55 -14.82
CA CYS A 57 0.77 4.72 -14.25
C CYS A 57 1.79 5.39 -15.19
N SER A 58 1.99 4.89 -16.40
CA SER A 58 2.97 5.42 -17.37
C SER A 58 2.76 6.88 -17.81
N ARG A 59 1.67 7.53 -17.40
CA ARG A 59 1.28 8.87 -17.87
C ARG A 59 0.87 9.85 -16.78
N GLU A 60 0.78 9.42 -15.55
CA GLU A 60 0.30 10.23 -14.44
C GLU A 60 1.30 10.16 -13.28
N ASP A 61 1.69 11.31 -12.76
CA ASP A 61 2.59 11.45 -11.62
C ASP A 61 2.00 12.52 -10.66
N PRO A 62 1.56 12.17 -9.45
CA PRO A 62 1.40 10.82 -8.92
C PRO A 62 0.23 10.04 -9.55
N CYS A 63 0.41 8.74 -9.74
CA CYS A 63 -0.65 7.85 -10.19
C CYS A 63 -1.63 7.57 -9.05
N ARG A 64 -2.92 7.81 -9.29
CA ARG A 64 -3.95 7.68 -8.24
C ARG A 64 -5.00 6.64 -8.61
N GLY A 65 -5.29 5.78 -7.64
CA GLY A 65 -6.41 4.86 -7.68
C GLY A 65 -7.78 5.53 -7.56
N THR A 66 -8.77 4.71 -7.34
CA THR A 66 -10.16 5.08 -7.09
C THR A 66 -10.55 4.71 -5.63
N PRO A 67 -11.74 5.07 -5.13
CA PRO A 67 -12.20 4.58 -3.84
C PRO A 67 -12.65 3.10 -3.85
N ASN A 68 -12.18 2.27 -4.76
CA ASN A 68 -12.54 0.87 -4.90
C ASN A 68 -11.28 0.06 -5.17
N LYS A 69 -11.39 -1.27 -5.04
CA LYS A 69 -10.31 -2.18 -5.39
C LYS A 69 -9.75 -1.92 -6.79
N ASP A 70 -8.46 -1.60 -6.85
CA ASP A 70 -7.75 -1.29 -8.09
C ASP A 70 -6.55 -2.24 -8.31
N THR A 71 -6.08 -2.28 -9.55
CA THR A 71 -4.77 -2.84 -9.89
C THR A 71 -3.98 -1.77 -10.60
N MET A 72 -2.83 -1.42 -10.05
CA MET A 72 -2.01 -0.33 -10.51
C MET A 72 -0.64 -0.87 -10.92
N ASP A 73 -0.27 -0.65 -12.16
CA ASP A 73 1.00 -1.07 -12.72
C ASP A 73 1.86 0.18 -13.00
N GLY A 74 2.99 0.26 -12.30
CA GLY A 74 4.03 1.28 -12.50
C GLY A 74 4.85 1.03 -13.76
N THR A 75 6.06 1.54 -13.79
CA THR A 75 6.93 1.51 -14.96
C THR A 75 8.34 0.99 -14.60
N ALA A 76 9.30 1.19 -15.46
CA ALA A 76 10.71 0.92 -15.17
C ALA A 76 11.46 2.17 -14.65
N THR A 77 10.76 3.24 -14.37
CA THR A 77 11.28 4.50 -13.82
C THR A 77 10.54 4.80 -12.52
N THR A 78 11.07 5.72 -11.73
CA THR A 78 10.44 6.15 -10.46
C THR A 78 8.96 6.50 -10.65
N ASP A 79 8.12 5.83 -9.89
CA ASP A 79 6.68 6.04 -9.85
C ASP A 79 6.21 6.45 -8.44
N GLU A 80 5.21 7.31 -8.36
CA GLU A 80 4.48 7.59 -7.14
C GLU A 80 3.04 7.12 -7.32
N MET A 81 2.63 6.11 -6.53
CA MET A 81 1.31 5.46 -6.64
C MET A 81 0.54 5.59 -5.33
N ILE A 82 -0.74 5.94 -5.43
CA ILE A 82 -1.63 6.14 -4.28
C ILE A 82 -2.95 5.38 -4.51
N GLY A 83 -3.20 4.32 -3.72
CA GLY A 83 -4.39 3.46 -3.83
C GLY A 83 -5.69 4.17 -3.46
N LEU A 84 -5.73 4.90 -2.36
CA LEU A 84 -6.82 5.65 -1.73
C LEU A 84 -7.70 4.80 -0.82
N SER A 85 -8.58 3.98 -1.35
CA SER A 85 -9.44 3.10 -0.56
C SER A 85 -9.83 1.87 -1.39
N GLY A 86 -10.01 0.76 -0.72
CA GLY A 86 -10.29 -0.51 -1.39
C GLY A 86 -9.10 -1.44 -1.20
N ASP A 87 -9.24 -2.71 -1.47
CA ASP A 87 -8.15 -3.67 -1.36
C ASP A 87 -7.34 -3.64 -2.65
N ASP A 88 -6.32 -2.80 -2.71
CA ASP A 88 -5.60 -2.47 -3.92
C ASP A 88 -4.39 -3.39 -4.16
N LYS A 89 -3.99 -3.50 -5.42
CA LYS A 89 -2.76 -4.18 -5.80
C LYS A 89 -1.89 -3.23 -6.60
N MET A 90 -0.65 -3.01 -6.16
CA MET A 90 0.32 -2.11 -6.79
C MET A 90 1.63 -2.82 -7.07
N GLU A 91 2.19 -2.62 -8.27
CA GLU A 91 3.51 -3.13 -8.67
C GLU A 91 4.35 -1.99 -9.25
N GLY A 92 5.52 -1.68 -8.62
CA GLY A 92 6.45 -0.61 -9.03
C GLY A 92 7.30 -1.00 -10.23
N PHE A 93 7.74 -2.26 -10.30
CA PHE A 93 8.64 -2.88 -11.29
C PHE A 93 10.11 -2.49 -11.16
N GLY A 94 10.51 -1.27 -11.30
CA GLY A 94 11.92 -0.97 -11.23
C GLY A 94 12.29 0.49 -11.20
N SER A 95 13.39 0.79 -10.58
CA SER A 95 13.85 2.05 -10.09
C SER A 95 13.37 2.27 -8.65
N THR A 96 13.49 3.45 -8.10
CA THR A 96 12.98 3.79 -6.76
C THR A 96 11.53 4.22 -6.89
N ASP A 97 10.62 3.50 -6.26
CA ASP A 97 9.19 3.73 -6.33
C ASP A 97 8.61 4.10 -4.94
N PHE A 98 7.48 4.81 -4.94
CA PHE A 98 6.75 5.23 -3.75
C PHE A 98 5.31 4.74 -3.83
N LEU A 99 4.97 3.73 -3.02
CA LEU A 99 3.67 3.06 -3.05
C LEU A 99 2.92 3.28 -1.74
N TYR A 100 1.73 3.87 -1.82
CA TYR A 100 0.88 4.21 -0.69
C TYR A 100 -0.49 3.56 -0.82
N GLY A 101 -0.78 2.49 -0.03
CA GLY A 101 -2.06 1.77 -0.04
C GLY A 101 -3.21 2.63 0.45
N GLN A 102 -3.09 3.17 1.61
CA GLN A 102 -3.98 4.02 2.40
C GLN A 102 -5.09 3.27 3.14
N ARG A 103 -6.22 2.95 2.60
CA ARG A 103 -7.29 2.24 3.29
C ARG A 103 -7.70 1.00 2.53
N GLY A 104 -7.74 -0.14 3.22
CA GLY A 104 -8.11 -1.44 2.67
C GLY A 104 -7.03 -2.45 2.97
N ASP A 105 -7.27 -3.70 2.66
CA ASP A 105 -6.27 -4.74 2.77
C ASP A 105 -5.46 -4.76 1.45
N ASP A 106 -4.33 -4.04 1.43
CA ASP A 106 -3.58 -3.74 0.22
C ASP A 106 -2.45 -4.75 -0.04
N THR A 107 -2.01 -4.85 -1.28
CA THR A 107 -0.83 -5.62 -1.68
C THR A 107 0.10 -4.74 -2.51
N LEU A 108 1.25 -4.40 -1.94
CA LEU A 108 2.25 -3.52 -2.52
C LEU A 108 3.52 -4.30 -2.87
N ARG A 109 4.09 -4.04 -4.03
CA ARG A 109 5.32 -4.65 -4.48
C ARG A 109 6.24 -3.63 -5.15
N GLY A 110 7.47 -3.45 -4.62
CA GLY A 110 8.49 -2.56 -5.18
C GLY A 110 9.16 -3.17 -6.42
N ASP A 111 9.54 -4.41 -6.37
CA ASP A 111 10.31 -5.20 -7.33
C ASP A 111 11.81 -4.86 -7.36
N LYS A 112 12.29 -3.95 -8.15
CA LYS A 112 13.72 -3.61 -8.22
C LYS A 112 13.91 -2.14 -7.93
N GLY A 113 14.77 -1.84 -6.99
CA GLY A 113 15.08 -0.47 -6.64
C GLY A 113 15.30 -0.38 -5.15
N GLY A 114 15.40 0.80 -4.63
CA GLY A 114 15.25 1.04 -3.21
C GLY A 114 13.92 1.73 -3.03
N ASP A 115 12.89 0.97 -2.67
CA ASP A 115 11.50 1.38 -2.74
C ASP A 115 10.96 1.83 -1.37
N GLU A 116 9.94 2.67 -1.38
CA GLU A 116 9.21 3.05 -0.16
C GLU A 116 7.76 2.59 -0.27
N LEU A 117 7.35 1.67 0.63
CA LEU A 117 6.03 1.04 0.64
C LEU A 117 5.36 1.33 1.98
N ASP A 118 4.21 2.00 1.95
CA ASP A 118 3.39 2.29 3.12
C ASP A 118 1.98 1.70 2.94
N GLY A 119 1.60 0.71 3.79
CA GLY A 119 0.27 0.09 3.79
C GLY A 119 -0.80 1.04 4.31
N TYR A 120 -0.61 1.62 5.48
CA TYR A 120 -1.47 2.48 6.28
C TYR A 120 -2.57 1.71 7.03
N PHE A 121 -3.83 1.70 6.58
CA PHE A 121 -4.96 1.14 7.31
C PHE A 121 -5.44 -0.15 6.65
N GLY A 122 -5.38 -1.23 7.34
CA GLY A 122 -5.85 -2.52 6.86
C GLY A 122 -4.86 -3.63 7.19
N ASN A 123 -5.09 -4.82 6.69
CA ASN A 123 -4.13 -5.91 6.82
C ASN A 123 -3.36 -6.02 5.51
N ASP A 124 -2.17 -5.43 5.49
CA ASP A 124 -1.44 -5.19 4.27
C ASP A 124 -0.35 -6.24 4.00
N ILE A 125 -0.02 -6.42 2.73
CA ILE A 125 1.07 -7.30 2.30
C ILE A 125 2.06 -6.47 1.48
N LEU A 126 3.26 -6.28 2.02
CA LEU A 126 4.31 -5.48 1.43
C LEU A 126 5.49 -6.37 1.02
N HIS A 127 5.94 -6.24 -0.22
CA HIS A 127 7.13 -6.91 -0.73
C HIS A 127 8.10 -5.87 -1.31
N GLY A 128 9.25 -5.65 -0.66
CA GLY A 128 10.35 -4.85 -1.21
C GLY A 128 10.94 -5.52 -2.44
N SER A 129 11.41 -6.71 -2.31
CA SER A 129 11.97 -7.64 -3.28
C SER A 129 13.47 -7.47 -3.53
N ARG A 130 13.95 -6.58 -4.33
CA ARG A 130 15.38 -6.34 -4.58
C ARG A 130 15.73 -4.88 -4.41
N GLY A 131 16.74 -4.61 -3.58
CA GLY A 131 17.25 -3.28 -3.29
C GLY A 131 17.12 -2.98 -1.82
N ASP A 132 17.57 -1.80 -1.41
CA ASP A 132 17.48 -1.39 -0.02
C ASP A 132 16.13 -0.68 0.17
N ASP A 133 15.13 -1.41 0.71
CA ASP A 133 13.73 -0.99 0.76
C ASP A 133 13.35 -0.45 2.13
N VAL A 134 12.35 0.43 2.16
CA VAL A 134 11.72 0.94 3.39
C VAL A 134 10.24 0.60 3.38
N MET A 135 9.80 -0.18 4.37
CA MET A 135 8.42 -0.64 4.45
C MET A 135 7.80 -0.29 5.79
N ARG A 136 6.54 0.17 5.75
CA ARG A 136 5.72 0.47 6.92
C ARG A 136 4.37 -0.20 6.77
N GLY A 137 3.98 -1.04 7.74
CA GLY A 137 2.65 -1.63 7.79
C GLY A 137 1.61 -0.53 7.98
N ASP A 138 1.60 0.05 9.13
CA ASP A 138 0.74 1.18 9.51
C ASP A 138 1.46 2.55 9.43
N ASP A 139 0.80 3.62 9.80
CA ASP A 139 1.43 4.93 10.02
C ASP A 139 1.68 5.18 11.53
N ASP A 140 2.66 6.04 11.88
CA ASP A 140 3.02 6.33 13.27
C ASP A 140 2.13 7.41 13.93
N TRP A 141 1.00 7.84 13.31
CA TRP A 141 0.14 8.89 13.81
C TRP A 141 -0.88 8.37 14.83
N ASP A 142 -0.82 8.93 16.02
CA ASP A 142 -1.63 8.63 17.21
C ASP A 142 -3.12 9.01 17.04
N TYR A 143 -3.92 8.18 16.33
CA TYR A 143 -5.37 8.36 16.22
C TYR A 143 -6.12 7.38 17.14
N PRO A 144 -6.95 7.86 18.07
CA PRO A 144 -7.52 7.06 19.16
C PRO A 144 -8.68 6.10 18.77
N ASN A 145 -8.86 5.73 17.51
CA ASN A 145 -9.92 4.81 17.06
C ASN A 145 -9.47 3.95 15.86
N ARG A 146 -8.21 3.52 15.85
CA ARG A 146 -7.68 2.67 14.78
C ARG A 146 -8.07 1.21 14.95
N THR A 147 -8.30 0.55 13.86
CA THR A 147 -8.14 -0.90 13.76
C THR A 147 -6.69 -1.14 13.36
N ASP A 148 -5.91 -1.62 14.32
CA ASP A 148 -4.54 -2.02 14.10
C ASP A 148 -4.53 -3.15 13.07
N GLY A 149 -3.72 -3.04 12.02
CA GLY A 149 -3.59 -4.04 10.97
C GLY A 149 -2.92 -5.32 11.46
N GLN A 150 -2.95 -6.35 10.65
CA GLN A 150 -2.07 -7.51 10.78
C GLN A 150 -1.29 -7.58 9.49
N ASP A 151 -0.10 -7.02 9.50
CA ASP A 151 0.64 -6.76 8.29
C ASP A 151 1.69 -7.84 8.01
N HIS A 152 1.98 -8.03 6.75
CA HIS A 152 3.03 -8.94 6.30
C HIS A 152 4.05 -8.18 5.47
N LEU A 153 5.25 -7.96 6.03
CA LEU A 153 6.34 -7.23 5.42
C LEU A 153 7.47 -8.20 5.06
N TYR A 154 7.86 -8.20 3.80
CA TYR A 154 8.95 -9.02 3.26
C TYR A 154 9.97 -8.12 2.56
N GLY A 155 11.16 -7.92 3.16
CA GLY A 155 12.26 -7.14 2.59
C GLY A 155 12.74 -7.75 1.29
N GLY A 156 13.50 -8.80 1.35
CA GLY A 156 13.92 -9.56 0.17
C GLY A 156 15.42 -9.65 0.01
N GLU A 157 15.98 -9.14 -1.07
CA GLU A 157 17.44 -9.01 -1.31
C GLU A 157 17.84 -7.54 -1.11
N GLY A 158 18.67 -7.20 -0.14
CA GLY A 158 19.13 -5.84 0.13
C GLY A 158 19.14 -5.54 1.61
N ASN A 159 19.56 -4.32 2.00
CA ASN A 159 19.55 -3.92 3.39
C ASN A 159 18.26 -3.15 3.66
N ASP A 160 17.27 -3.86 4.17
CA ASP A 160 15.92 -3.38 4.27
C ASP A 160 15.62 -2.73 5.65
N THR A 161 14.62 -1.85 5.67
CA THR A 161 14.11 -1.26 6.90
C THR A 161 12.61 -1.50 7.00
N LEU A 162 12.20 -2.27 8.02
CA LEU A 162 10.83 -2.71 8.23
C LEU A 162 10.27 -2.13 9.53
N TYR A 163 9.08 -1.55 9.48
CA TYR A 163 8.30 -1.08 10.62
C TYR A 163 6.92 -1.75 10.60
N GLY A 164 6.64 -2.62 11.59
CA GLY A 164 5.30 -3.21 11.78
C GLY A 164 4.31 -2.16 12.26
N TYR A 165 4.67 -1.41 13.29
CA TYR A 165 3.86 -0.52 14.10
C TYR A 165 2.83 -1.28 14.93
N TYR A 166 1.54 -1.10 14.71
CA TYR A 166 0.49 -1.66 15.56
C TYR A 166 -0.11 -2.91 14.94
N GLY A 167 -0.32 -3.95 15.74
CA GLY A 167 -0.98 -5.18 15.28
C GLY A 167 -0.20 -6.44 15.60
N ASP A 168 -0.72 -7.58 15.18
CA ASP A 168 0.01 -8.87 15.25
C ASP A 168 0.73 -9.08 13.88
N ASP A 169 1.94 -8.54 13.72
CA ASP A 169 2.60 -8.46 12.42
C ASP A 169 3.55 -9.61 12.10
N THR A 170 3.86 -9.77 10.82
CA THR A 170 4.88 -10.68 10.32
C THR A 170 5.94 -9.90 9.53
N LEU A 171 7.15 -9.84 10.07
CA LEU A 171 8.27 -9.08 9.52
C LEU A 171 9.39 -10.03 9.14
N VAL A 172 9.75 -10.06 7.86
CA VAL A 172 10.82 -10.91 7.32
C VAL A 172 11.82 -10.02 6.59
N GLY A 173 13.04 -9.88 7.14
CA GLY A 173 14.12 -9.11 6.51
C GLY A 173 14.55 -9.72 5.18
N GLY A 174 15.27 -10.82 5.21
CA GLY A 174 15.65 -11.54 4.00
C GLY A 174 17.14 -11.77 3.87
N ASP A 175 17.71 -11.40 2.75
CA ASP A 175 19.16 -11.48 2.49
C ASP A 175 19.74 -10.06 2.53
N GLY A 176 20.50 -9.71 3.54
CA GLY A 176 21.14 -8.39 3.70
C GLY A 176 21.30 -8.01 5.17
N ASP A 177 21.80 -6.82 5.43
CA ASP A 177 21.93 -6.31 6.80
C ASP A 177 20.70 -5.45 7.12
N ASP A 178 19.67 -6.08 7.73
CA ASP A 178 18.34 -5.50 7.88
C ASP A 178 18.14 -4.76 9.21
N GLN A 179 17.26 -3.77 9.20
CA GLN A 179 16.76 -3.07 10.38
C GLN A 179 15.27 -3.29 10.54
N ILE A 180 14.86 -3.95 11.64
CA ILE A 180 13.47 -4.30 11.87
C ILE A 180 12.99 -3.68 13.19
N ASN A 181 11.89 -2.95 13.12
CA ASN A 181 11.20 -2.40 14.28
C ASN A 181 9.81 -3.03 14.41
N ALA A 182 9.71 -3.95 15.37
CA ALA A 182 8.50 -4.65 15.78
C ALA A 182 8.03 -4.16 17.17
N PHE A 183 8.31 -2.89 17.50
CA PHE A 183 7.91 -2.30 18.77
C PHE A 183 6.56 -1.60 18.65
N ASP A 184 5.62 -2.04 19.47
CA ASP A 184 4.33 -1.41 19.67
C ASP A 184 4.34 -0.47 20.90
N ASP A 185 3.74 0.69 20.78
CA ASP A 185 3.57 1.55 21.94
C ASP A 185 2.57 0.93 22.93
N GLU A 186 3.02 0.58 24.14
CA GLU A 186 2.20 -0.05 25.20
C GLU A 186 0.92 0.70 25.57
N ARG A 187 0.76 1.95 25.12
CA ARG A 187 -0.48 2.75 25.32
C ARG A 187 -1.65 2.23 24.50
N PHE A 188 -1.35 1.48 23.46
CA PHE A 188 -2.28 0.77 22.59
C PHE A 188 -2.01 -0.72 22.74
N THR A 189 -2.96 -1.58 22.54
CA THR A 189 -2.81 -3.03 22.76
C THR A 189 -1.64 -3.59 21.94
N GLY A 190 -0.47 -3.75 22.59
CA GLY A 190 0.75 -4.26 21.93
C GLY A 190 0.50 -5.57 21.22
N GLY A 191 0.94 -5.67 19.99
CA GLY A 191 0.84 -6.83 19.11
C GLY A 191 1.69 -8.03 19.56
N LYS A 192 1.58 -9.11 18.82
CA LYS A 192 2.44 -10.30 18.96
C LYS A 192 3.12 -10.56 17.65
N ASP A 193 4.22 -9.90 17.46
CA ASP A 193 4.91 -9.97 16.21
C ASP A 193 5.70 -11.26 16.03
N PHE A 194 5.78 -11.63 14.77
CA PHE A 194 6.69 -12.67 14.34
C PHE A 194 7.77 -12.02 13.47
N VAL A 195 9.02 -12.05 13.92
CA VAL A 195 10.17 -11.49 13.22
C VAL A 195 11.15 -12.60 12.83
N ASP A 196 11.47 -12.64 11.55
CA ASP A 196 12.55 -13.45 10.98
C ASP A 196 13.51 -12.49 10.24
N CYS A 197 14.65 -12.17 10.85
CA CYS A 197 15.57 -11.23 10.23
C CYS A 197 16.21 -11.80 8.96
N GLY A 198 16.56 -13.09 8.93
CA GLY A 198 17.04 -13.73 7.72
C GLY A 198 18.53 -14.02 7.71
N LYS A 199 19.24 -13.58 6.67
CA LYS A 199 20.69 -13.75 6.52
C LYS A 199 21.37 -12.40 6.45
N GLY A 200 22.31 -12.15 7.32
CA GLY A 200 23.06 -10.93 7.34
C GLY A 200 23.55 -10.56 8.72
N HIS A 201 23.73 -9.29 8.94
CA HIS A 201 23.99 -8.75 10.26
C HIS A 201 22.87 -7.82 10.68
N ASP A 202 21.80 -8.42 11.17
CA ASP A 202 20.50 -7.80 11.34
C ASP A 202 20.30 -7.20 12.72
N GLU A 203 19.58 -6.08 12.78
CA GLU A 203 19.17 -5.43 14.00
C GLU A 203 17.65 -5.43 14.17
N VAL A 204 17.16 -5.86 15.37
CA VAL A 204 15.73 -5.82 15.69
C VAL A 204 15.45 -5.08 16.98
N ILE A 205 14.40 -4.25 16.98
CA ILE A 205 13.76 -3.68 18.18
C ILE A 205 12.42 -4.39 18.36
N PHE A 206 12.14 -4.90 19.57
CA PHE A 206 10.96 -5.77 19.81
C PHE A 206 10.50 -5.72 21.27
N ASP A 207 9.28 -6.20 21.53
CA ASP A 207 8.67 -6.33 22.86
C ASP A 207 8.97 -7.65 23.53
N LYS A 208 9.73 -7.58 24.60
CA LYS A 208 10.19 -8.78 25.30
C LYS A 208 9.06 -9.57 25.93
N GLY A 209 8.94 -10.83 25.51
CA GLY A 209 8.00 -11.81 26.06
C GLY A 209 6.64 -11.81 25.39
N ILE A 210 6.46 -10.94 24.41
CA ILE A 210 5.29 -10.87 23.52
C ILE A 210 5.70 -11.40 22.16
N ASP A 211 6.74 -10.83 21.54
CA ASP A 211 7.18 -11.14 20.19
C ASP A 211 8.01 -12.41 20.07
N LYS A 212 7.96 -13.00 18.89
CA LYS A 212 8.78 -14.14 18.50
C LYS A 212 9.83 -13.71 17.48
N VAL A 213 11.07 -13.65 17.92
CA VAL A 213 12.20 -13.17 17.12
C VAL A 213 13.20 -14.29 16.86
N ARG A 214 13.60 -14.47 15.59
CA ARG A 214 14.61 -15.46 15.17
C ARG A 214 15.57 -14.90 14.12
N ASN A 215 16.73 -15.53 14.00
CA ASN A 215 17.77 -15.21 13.00
C ASN A 215 18.23 -13.75 13.02
N CYS A 216 18.29 -13.09 14.18
CA CYS A 216 18.73 -11.71 14.35
C CYS A 216 19.98 -11.66 15.24
N GLU A 217 21.02 -10.97 14.82
CA GLU A 217 22.31 -10.88 15.51
C GLU A 217 22.30 -9.82 16.61
N VAL A 218 21.68 -8.66 16.37
CA VAL A 218 21.53 -7.58 17.33
C VAL A 218 20.08 -7.43 17.75
N ARG A 219 19.82 -7.62 19.04
CA ARG A 219 18.46 -7.56 19.60
C ARG A 219 18.36 -6.47 20.64
N ARG A 220 17.50 -5.49 20.41
CA ARG A 220 17.19 -4.40 21.34
C ARG A 220 15.77 -4.54 21.87
N ILE A 221 15.65 -4.56 23.18
CA ILE A 221 14.34 -4.59 23.84
C ILE A 221 13.88 -3.15 24.01
N ALA A 222 12.67 -2.89 23.52
CA ALA A 222 11.98 -1.62 23.75
C ALA A 222 11.73 -1.41 25.27
N ARG A 223 11.71 -0.15 25.73
CA ARG A 223 11.60 0.22 27.14
C ARG A 223 10.45 1.19 27.35
#